data_fe57ad29a964d790ab6fdbed45f02473
#
_entry.id   fe57ad29a964d790ab6fdbed45f02473
#
_cell.length_a   1.000
_cell.length_b   1.000
_cell.length_c   1.000
_cell.angle_alpha   90.00
_cell.angle_beta   90.00
_cell.angle_gamma   90.00
#
_symmetry.space_group_name_H-M   'P 1'
#
loop_
_entity.id
_entity.type
_entity.pdbx_description
1 polymer ?
#
loop_
_entity_poly.entity_id
_entity_poly.type
_entity_poly.pdbx_seq_one_letter_code
_entity_poly.pdbx_strand_id
1 'polypeptide(L)'
;MKKEEVSFEIDRAKEEELDQLVHIYLEGYRGLEEYSYTHIDDVRSYMRWLWKRDPEGIFVARVGGKPVGFVAGDSNWFSRRESRKVGAIHEIVVLPEYQGMGIGHALMEKVLNYFKEKGLDRAELWVGDENYKAIEFYHRLGFREKGQYNYWIRMVKELGSKD
;
A
#
# COMPACT_ATOMS: atom_id res chain seq x y z
N MET A 1 25.56 -6.66 6.45
CA MET A 1 25.55 -7.58 5.32
C MET A 1 24.47 -7.18 4.33
N LYS A 2 24.84 -6.97 3.07
CA LYS A 2 23.87 -6.65 2.04
C LYS A 2 22.96 -7.87 1.77
N LYS A 3 21.66 -7.65 1.65
CA LYS A 3 20.76 -8.68 1.16
C LYS A 3 21.07 -8.96 -0.31
N GLU A 4 21.02 -10.20 -0.69
CA GLU A 4 21.17 -10.57 -2.09
C GLU A 4 20.03 -9.98 -2.91
N GLU A 5 20.32 -9.56 -4.12
CA GLU A 5 19.30 -9.11 -5.04
C GLU A 5 18.42 -10.29 -5.41
N VAL A 6 17.12 -10.07 -5.33
CA VAL A 6 16.11 -11.08 -5.64
C VAL A 6 15.31 -10.58 -6.83
N SER A 7 15.13 -11.46 -7.80
CA SER A 7 14.26 -11.16 -8.94
C SER A 7 12.81 -11.27 -8.50
N PHE A 8 12.02 -10.26 -8.80
CA PHE A 8 10.59 -10.26 -8.47
C PHE A 8 9.78 -9.70 -9.64
N GLU A 9 8.52 -10.06 -9.67
CA GLU A 9 7.56 -9.58 -10.66
C GLU A 9 6.40 -8.91 -9.95
N ILE A 10 5.85 -7.86 -10.56
CA ILE A 10 4.66 -7.18 -10.02
C ILE A 10 3.55 -7.26 -11.04
N ASP A 11 2.39 -7.72 -10.61
CA ASP A 11 1.20 -7.82 -11.41
C ASP A 11 -0.03 -7.61 -10.53
N ARG A 12 -1.20 -7.49 -11.15
CA ARG A 12 -2.44 -7.38 -10.40
C ARG A 12 -2.71 -8.62 -9.59
N ALA A 13 -3.26 -8.43 -8.38
CA ALA A 13 -3.67 -9.52 -7.53
C ALA A 13 -4.84 -10.29 -8.16
N LYS A 14 -4.88 -11.57 -7.92
CA LYS A 14 -6.01 -12.42 -8.27
C LYS A 14 -6.86 -12.66 -7.02
N GLU A 15 -8.16 -12.80 -7.21
CA GLU A 15 -9.07 -13.01 -6.07
C GLU A 15 -8.66 -14.21 -5.23
N GLU A 16 -8.22 -15.30 -5.87
CA GLU A 16 -7.77 -16.50 -5.17
C GLU A 16 -6.50 -16.31 -4.35
N GLU A 17 -5.80 -15.17 -4.52
CA GLU A 17 -4.60 -14.85 -3.74
C GLU A 17 -4.93 -14.11 -2.43
N LEU A 18 -6.18 -13.71 -2.19
CA LEU A 18 -6.51 -12.88 -1.03
C LEU A 18 -6.11 -13.50 0.31
N ASP A 19 -6.23 -14.82 0.46
CA ASP A 19 -5.81 -15.48 1.69
C ASP A 19 -4.29 -15.36 1.91
N GLN A 20 -3.50 -15.39 0.86
CA GLN A 20 -2.06 -15.17 0.96
C GLN A 20 -1.75 -13.74 1.37
N LEU A 21 -2.52 -12.77 0.89
CA LEU A 21 -2.35 -11.36 1.28
C LEU A 21 -2.71 -11.16 2.75
N VAL A 22 -3.67 -11.91 3.28
CA VAL A 22 -3.99 -11.89 4.72
C VAL A 22 -2.75 -12.25 5.55
N HIS A 23 -2.04 -13.31 5.15
CA HIS A 23 -0.83 -13.72 5.87
C HIS A 23 0.28 -12.69 5.75
N ILE A 24 0.45 -12.09 4.57
CA ILE A 24 1.45 -11.01 4.38
C ILE A 24 1.13 -9.83 5.29
N TYR A 25 -0.14 -9.45 5.40
CA TYR A 25 -0.59 -8.37 6.26
C TYR A 25 -0.23 -8.65 7.73
N LEU A 26 -0.60 -9.82 8.23
CA LEU A 26 -0.35 -10.20 9.62
C LEU A 26 1.16 -10.23 9.94
N GLU A 27 1.97 -10.79 9.06
CA GLU A 27 3.41 -10.84 9.25
C GLU A 27 4.05 -9.46 9.15
N GLY A 28 3.58 -8.63 8.23
CA GLY A 28 4.14 -7.30 8.01
C GLY A 28 3.87 -6.32 9.14
N TYR A 29 2.77 -6.52 9.88
CA TYR A 29 2.43 -5.65 11.01
C TYR A 29 2.93 -6.15 12.35
N ARG A 30 3.73 -7.21 12.39
CA ARG A 30 4.34 -7.64 13.64
C ARG A 30 5.16 -6.51 14.25
N GLY A 31 4.89 -6.20 15.52
CA GLY A 31 5.53 -5.10 16.23
C GLY A 31 4.83 -3.76 16.02
N LEU A 32 3.82 -3.69 15.17
CA LEU A 32 3.05 -2.49 14.87
C LEU A 32 1.55 -2.75 15.03
N GLU A 33 1.20 -3.64 15.96
CA GLU A 33 -0.18 -4.08 16.15
C GLU A 33 -1.14 -2.95 16.53
N GLU A 34 -0.64 -1.87 17.11
CA GLU A 34 -1.45 -0.69 17.41
C GLU A 34 -2.04 -0.01 16.17
N TYR A 35 -1.50 -0.29 14.98
CA TYR A 35 -1.93 0.30 13.72
C TYR A 35 -2.65 -0.69 12.81
N SER A 36 -2.95 -1.90 13.28
CA SER A 36 -3.47 -2.95 12.41
C SER A 36 -4.57 -3.75 13.06
N TYR A 37 -5.32 -4.46 12.22
CA TYR A 37 -6.14 -5.55 12.71
C TYR A 37 -5.22 -6.70 13.13
N THR A 38 -5.58 -7.39 14.21
CA THR A 38 -4.75 -8.48 14.75
C THR A 38 -5.45 -9.83 14.66
N HIS A 39 -6.77 -9.82 14.50
CA HIS A 39 -7.56 -11.05 14.39
C HIS A 39 -7.72 -11.43 12.91
N ILE A 40 -7.46 -12.71 12.61
CA ILE A 40 -7.45 -13.19 11.23
C ILE A 40 -8.78 -12.95 10.50
N ASP A 41 -9.91 -13.10 11.20
CA ASP A 41 -11.22 -12.88 10.58
C ASP A 41 -11.44 -11.41 10.19
N ASP A 42 -10.95 -10.50 11.01
CA ASP A 42 -11.00 -9.06 10.70
C ASP A 42 -10.12 -8.73 9.50
N VAL A 43 -8.95 -9.34 9.42
CA VAL A 43 -8.04 -9.13 8.28
C VAL A 43 -8.67 -9.69 7.00
N ARG A 44 -9.30 -10.86 7.07
CA ARG A 44 -10.01 -11.44 5.92
C ARG A 44 -11.13 -10.52 5.43
N SER A 45 -11.92 -9.99 6.35
CA SER A 45 -13.01 -9.06 6.01
C SER A 45 -12.47 -7.79 5.39
N TYR A 46 -11.38 -7.28 5.93
CA TYR A 46 -10.71 -6.09 5.41
C TYR A 46 -10.16 -6.33 4.00
N MET A 47 -9.52 -7.47 3.74
CA MET A 47 -9.02 -7.80 2.41
C MET A 47 -10.14 -7.89 1.38
N ARG A 48 -11.29 -8.46 1.75
CA ARG A 48 -12.45 -8.50 0.87
C ARG A 48 -12.99 -7.11 0.59
N TRP A 49 -12.98 -6.25 1.60
CA TRP A 49 -13.41 -4.87 1.43
C TRP A 49 -12.49 -4.14 0.44
N LEU A 50 -11.17 -4.30 0.59
CA LEU A 50 -10.21 -3.73 -0.35
C LEU A 50 -10.46 -4.21 -1.78
N TRP A 51 -10.68 -5.51 -1.93
CA TRP A 51 -10.96 -6.11 -3.24
C TRP A 51 -12.22 -5.52 -3.88
N LYS A 52 -13.27 -5.35 -3.10
CA LYS A 52 -14.53 -4.80 -3.61
C LYS A 52 -14.41 -3.32 -3.96
N ARG A 53 -13.57 -2.60 -3.24
CA ARG A 53 -13.37 -1.17 -3.51
C ARG A 53 -12.77 -0.94 -4.88
N ASP A 54 -11.72 -1.68 -5.22
CA ASP A 54 -11.02 -1.50 -6.48
C ASP A 54 -10.13 -2.71 -6.78
N PRO A 55 -10.68 -3.76 -7.38
CA PRO A 55 -9.88 -4.96 -7.66
C PRO A 55 -8.72 -4.70 -8.61
N GLU A 56 -8.82 -3.71 -9.49
CA GLU A 56 -7.73 -3.36 -10.41
C GLU A 56 -6.61 -2.56 -9.74
N GLY A 57 -6.85 -2.06 -8.54
CA GLY A 57 -5.88 -1.26 -7.79
C GLY A 57 -4.99 -2.06 -6.85
N ILE A 58 -5.15 -3.37 -6.76
CA ILE A 58 -4.34 -4.22 -5.89
C ILE A 58 -3.25 -4.90 -6.71
N PHE A 59 -1.99 -4.60 -6.38
CA PHE A 59 -0.83 -5.17 -7.06
C PHE A 59 -0.05 -6.04 -6.08
N VAL A 60 0.49 -7.15 -6.59
CA VAL A 60 1.22 -8.13 -5.80
C VAL A 60 2.62 -8.29 -6.37
N ALA A 61 3.60 -8.32 -5.48
CA ALA A 61 4.97 -8.68 -5.83
C ALA A 61 5.15 -10.16 -5.57
N ARG A 62 5.72 -10.88 -6.56
CA ARG A 62 5.95 -12.32 -6.46
C ARG A 62 7.43 -12.63 -6.68
N VAL A 63 7.93 -13.53 -5.86
CA VAL A 63 9.27 -14.11 -6.01
C VAL A 63 9.07 -15.60 -6.26
N GLY A 64 9.54 -16.08 -7.43
CA GLY A 64 9.31 -17.46 -7.82
C GLY A 64 7.82 -17.84 -7.85
N GLY A 65 6.98 -16.90 -8.27
CA GLY A 65 5.54 -17.10 -8.32
C GLY A 65 4.80 -16.97 -7.00
N LYS A 66 5.52 -16.78 -5.90
CA LYS A 66 4.92 -16.68 -4.55
C LYS A 66 4.74 -15.22 -4.14
N PRO A 67 3.55 -14.82 -3.71
CA PRO A 67 3.33 -13.46 -3.19
C PRO A 67 4.18 -13.16 -1.96
N VAL A 68 4.90 -12.04 -1.98
CA VAL A 68 5.76 -11.61 -0.87
C VAL A 68 5.45 -10.17 -0.41
N GLY A 69 4.60 -9.48 -1.14
CA GLY A 69 4.20 -8.12 -0.80
C GLY A 69 3.03 -7.68 -1.66
N PHE A 70 2.34 -6.64 -1.21
CA PHE A 70 1.22 -6.10 -1.97
C PHE A 70 1.00 -4.62 -1.65
N VAL A 71 0.31 -3.95 -2.56
CA VAL A 71 -0.22 -2.61 -2.34
C VAL A 71 -1.70 -2.63 -2.71
N ALA A 72 -2.52 -2.00 -1.89
CA ALA A 72 -3.95 -1.89 -2.15
C ALA A 72 -4.31 -0.43 -2.41
N GLY A 73 -4.45 -0.09 -3.68
CA GLY A 73 -4.91 1.21 -4.13
C GLY A 73 -6.40 1.21 -4.41
N ASP A 74 -6.99 2.39 -4.31
CA ASP A 74 -8.43 2.59 -4.50
C ASP A 74 -8.61 3.87 -5.31
N SER A 75 -8.94 3.72 -6.59
CA SER A 75 -9.15 4.84 -7.51
C SER A 75 -10.56 5.42 -7.41
N ASN A 76 -11.39 4.88 -6.52
CA ASN A 76 -12.79 5.28 -6.34
C ASN A 76 -13.02 6.02 -5.01
N TRP A 77 -11.95 6.48 -4.38
CA TRP A 77 -12.02 7.09 -3.07
C TRP A 77 -12.26 8.59 -3.15
N PHE A 78 -13.32 9.06 -2.48
CA PHE A 78 -13.55 10.50 -2.33
C PHE A 78 -12.93 10.96 -1.00
N SER A 79 -11.97 11.89 -1.09
CA SER A 79 -11.34 12.47 0.09
C SER A 79 -12.09 13.73 0.50
N ARG A 80 -12.65 13.73 1.70
CA ARG A 80 -13.34 14.92 2.23
C ARG A 80 -12.36 16.08 2.45
N ARG A 81 -11.14 15.76 2.83
CA ARG A 81 -10.12 16.78 3.13
C ARG A 81 -9.58 17.43 1.87
N GLU A 82 -9.51 16.68 0.78
CA GLU A 82 -9.09 17.20 -0.51
C GLU A 82 -10.28 17.70 -1.34
N SER A 83 -11.51 17.40 -0.93
CA SER A 83 -12.76 17.73 -1.62
C SER A 83 -12.78 17.25 -3.06
N ARG A 84 -12.24 16.07 -3.30
CA ARG A 84 -12.16 15.46 -4.62
C ARG A 84 -11.88 13.98 -4.53
N LYS A 85 -12.05 13.29 -5.66
CA LYS A 85 -11.64 11.91 -5.79
C LYS A 85 -10.11 11.87 -5.86
N VAL A 86 -9.51 10.96 -5.10
CA VAL A 86 -8.05 10.78 -5.04
C VAL A 86 -7.74 9.30 -5.19
N GLY A 87 -6.48 8.98 -5.46
CA GLY A 87 -6.00 7.61 -5.34
C GLY A 87 -5.66 7.34 -3.90
N ALA A 88 -6.48 6.57 -3.20
CA ALA A 88 -6.19 6.20 -1.82
C ALA A 88 -5.30 4.97 -1.80
N ILE A 89 -4.22 5.02 -1.03
CA ILE A 89 -3.39 3.86 -0.75
C ILE A 89 -3.80 3.37 0.62
N HIS A 90 -4.62 2.30 0.65
CA HIS A 90 -5.11 1.77 1.91
C HIS A 90 -4.07 0.93 2.63
N GLU A 91 -3.24 0.19 1.88
CA GLU A 91 -2.19 -0.66 2.45
C GLU A 91 -1.02 -0.80 1.50
N ILE A 92 0.18 -0.89 2.07
CA ILE A 92 1.36 -1.40 1.38
C ILE A 92 2.15 -2.22 2.40
N VAL A 93 2.40 -3.48 2.09
CA VAL A 93 3.04 -4.42 3.02
C VAL A 93 4.00 -5.31 2.23
N VAL A 94 5.21 -5.46 2.76
CA VAL A 94 6.21 -6.40 2.23
C VAL A 94 6.65 -7.29 3.38
N LEU A 95 6.73 -8.59 3.14
CA LEU A 95 7.23 -9.52 4.16
C LEU A 95 8.60 -9.07 4.68
N PRO A 96 8.85 -9.17 6.00
CA PRO A 96 10.11 -8.69 6.58
C PRO A 96 11.36 -9.21 5.89
N GLU A 97 11.39 -10.49 5.49
CA GLU A 97 12.56 -11.08 4.84
C GLU A 97 12.82 -10.56 3.42
N TYR A 98 11.85 -9.85 2.84
CA TYR A 98 11.98 -9.29 1.50
C TYR A 98 12.06 -7.76 1.49
N GLN A 99 12.13 -7.14 2.67
CA GLN A 99 12.30 -5.68 2.77
C GLN A 99 13.73 -5.28 2.43
N GLY A 100 13.89 -4.04 1.93
CA GLY A 100 15.20 -3.53 1.54
C GLY A 100 15.69 -4.00 0.18
N MET A 101 14.82 -4.58 -0.64
CA MET A 101 15.15 -5.10 -1.98
C MET A 101 14.50 -4.31 -3.12
N GLY A 102 13.85 -3.18 -2.80
CA GLY A 102 13.19 -2.34 -3.81
C GLY A 102 11.75 -2.75 -4.13
N ILE A 103 11.21 -3.77 -3.47
CA ILE A 103 9.86 -4.27 -3.75
C ILE A 103 8.80 -3.21 -3.40
N GLY A 104 8.92 -2.59 -2.22
CA GLY A 104 7.96 -1.55 -1.83
C GLY A 104 7.95 -0.37 -2.78
N HIS A 105 9.11 0.06 -3.23
CA HIS A 105 9.23 1.13 -4.21
C HIS A 105 8.55 0.75 -5.54
N ALA A 106 8.79 -0.46 -6.01
CA ALA A 106 8.20 -0.94 -7.27
C ALA A 106 6.68 -1.07 -7.18
N LEU A 107 6.16 -1.54 -6.03
CA LEU A 107 4.71 -1.59 -5.79
C LEU A 107 4.09 -0.19 -5.83
N MET A 108 4.75 0.77 -5.20
CA MET A 108 4.27 2.16 -5.19
C MET A 108 4.27 2.75 -6.60
N GLU A 109 5.31 2.51 -7.38
CA GLU A 109 5.32 2.98 -8.78
C GLU A 109 4.13 2.45 -9.56
N LYS A 110 3.81 1.17 -9.40
CA LYS A 110 2.67 0.55 -10.09
C LYS A 110 1.36 1.21 -9.73
N VAL A 111 1.08 1.39 -8.44
CA VAL A 111 -0.19 1.94 -8.00
C VAL A 111 -0.30 3.43 -8.32
N LEU A 112 0.78 4.19 -8.21
CA LEU A 112 0.76 5.61 -8.56
C LEU A 112 0.54 5.81 -10.06
N ASN A 113 1.16 4.99 -10.90
CA ASN A 113 0.91 5.02 -12.34
C ASN A 113 -0.52 4.66 -12.68
N TYR A 114 -1.07 3.66 -11.99
CA TYR A 114 -2.48 3.29 -12.14
C TYR A 114 -3.41 4.47 -11.84
N PHE A 115 -3.14 5.20 -10.75
CA PHE A 115 -3.93 6.38 -10.41
C PHE A 115 -3.84 7.46 -11.51
N LYS A 116 -2.66 7.68 -12.06
CA LYS A 116 -2.50 8.63 -13.16
C LYS A 116 -3.30 8.22 -14.39
N GLU A 117 -3.30 6.93 -14.72
CA GLU A 117 -4.08 6.39 -15.85
C GLU A 117 -5.57 6.59 -15.64
N LYS A 118 -6.03 6.60 -14.38
CA LYS A 118 -7.41 6.89 -14.03
C LYS A 118 -7.74 8.39 -14.02
N GLY A 119 -6.77 9.25 -14.32
CA GLY A 119 -6.97 10.68 -14.34
C GLY A 119 -6.95 11.35 -12.97
N LEU A 120 -6.42 10.66 -11.95
CA LEU A 120 -6.34 11.21 -10.61
C LEU A 120 -5.07 12.04 -10.46
N ASP A 121 -5.17 13.17 -9.77
CA ASP A 121 -4.05 14.10 -9.62
C ASP A 121 -3.39 14.06 -8.24
N ARG A 122 -3.94 13.27 -7.32
CA ARG A 122 -3.41 13.15 -5.95
C ARG A 122 -3.53 11.73 -5.46
N ALA A 123 -2.53 11.31 -4.67
CA ALA A 123 -2.58 10.09 -3.88
C ALA A 123 -2.61 10.46 -2.40
N GLU A 124 -3.39 9.73 -1.62
CA GLU A 124 -3.57 9.99 -0.18
C GLU A 124 -3.38 8.69 0.59
N LEU A 125 -2.73 8.80 1.74
CA LEU A 125 -2.60 7.66 2.65
C LEU A 125 -2.62 8.13 4.10
N TRP A 126 -2.82 7.18 4.99
CA TRP A 126 -2.75 7.39 6.44
C TRP A 126 -1.72 6.44 7.01
N VAL A 127 -0.88 6.95 7.91
CA VAL A 127 0.21 6.17 8.52
C VAL A 127 0.25 6.43 10.02
N GLY A 128 0.60 5.42 10.80
CA GLY A 128 0.76 5.57 12.24
C GLY A 128 1.87 6.56 12.58
N ASP A 129 1.62 7.41 13.57
CA ASP A 129 2.53 8.52 13.91
C ASP A 129 3.89 8.08 14.45
N GLU A 130 4.00 6.85 14.94
CA GLU A 130 5.28 6.29 15.38
C GLU A 130 5.84 5.26 14.41
N ASN A 131 5.22 5.11 13.24
CA ASN A 131 5.76 4.25 12.18
C ASN A 131 6.79 5.04 11.36
N TYR A 132 7.89 5.38 12.00
CA TYR A 132 8.91 6.28 11.44
C TYR A 132 9.52 5.75 10.16
N LYS A 133 9.72 4.45 10.07
CA LYS A 133 10.28 3.81 8.87
C LYS A 133 9.37 4.00 7.66
N ALA A 134 8.07 3.82 7.85
CA ALA A 134 7.09 4.03 6.78
C ALA A 134 6.98 5.50 6.41
N ILE A 135 6.93 6.40 7.40
CA ILE A 135 6.86 7.84 7.15
C ILE A 135 8.04 8.30 6.30
N GLU A 136 9.24 7.84 6.64
CA GLU A 136 10.45 8.17 5.87
C GLU A 136 10.36 7.63 4.44
N PHE A 137 9.87 6.40 4.28
CA PHE A 137 9.67 5.79 2.99
C PHE A 137 8.72 6.63 2.12
N TYR A 138 7.60 7.09 2.70
CA TYR A 138 6.65 7.93 1.97
C TYR A 138 7.22 9.31 1.64
N HIS A 139 7.99 9.91 2.54
CA HIS A 139 8.68 11.18 2.27
C HIS A 139 9.60 11.05 1.06
N ARG A 140 10.35 9.97 0.98
CA ARG A 140 11.26 9.75 -0.15
C ARG A 140 10.52 9.60 -1.48
N LEU A 141 9.27 9.15 -1.43
CA LEU A 141 8.43 9.04 -2.62
C LEU A 141 7.71 10.34 -2.97
N GLY A 142 7.90 11.38 -2.19
CA GLY A 142 7.30 12.69 -2.46
C GLY A 142 6.00 12.97 -1.73
N PHE A 143 5.58 12.10 -0.82
CA PHE A 143 4.42 12.39 0.02
C PHE A 143 4.76 13.44 1.07
N ARG A 144 3.80 14.30 1.39
CA ARG A 144 3.92 15.35 2.40
C ARG A 144 2.81 15.20 3.43
N GLU A 145 3.12 15.48 4.69
CA GLU A 145 2.15 15.48 5.76
C GLU A 145 1.15 16.62 5.57
N LYS A 146 -0.15 16.30 5.69
CA LYS A 146 -1.23 17.26 5.51
C LYS A 146 -2.18 17.33 6.70
N GLY A 147 -1.89 16.63 7.78
CA GLY A 147 -2.69 16.67 8.99
C GLY A 147 -2.55 15.39 9.78
N GLN A 148 -3.16 15.41 10.96
CA GLN A 148 -3.12 14.28 11.88
C GLN A 148 -4.47 14.15 12.57
N TYR A 149 -4.95 12.94 12.71
CA TYR A 149 -6.16 12.61 13.47
C TYR A 149 -5.80 11.49 14.45
N ASN A 150 -5.82 11.79 15.76
CA ASN A 150 -5.31 10.90 16.80
C ASN A 150 -3.88 10.48 16.47
N TYR A 151 -3.62 9.18 16.39
CA TYR A 151 -2.29 8.64 16.06
C TYR A 151 -2.11 8.34 14.55
N TRP A 152 -2.97 8.89 13.70
CA TRP A 152 -2.87 8.72 12.25
C TRP A 152 -2.44 10.01 11.58
N ILE A 153 -1.35 9.94 10.82
CA ILE A 153 -0.87 11.06 10.00
C ILE A 153 -1.38 10.87 8.58
N ARG A 154 -2.00 11.92 8.03
CA ARG A 154 -2.43 11.93 6.63
C ARG A 154 -1.31 12.49 5.77
N MET A 155 -0.97 11.78 4.71
CA MET A 155 0.05 12.21 3.76
C MET A 155 -0.53 12.23 2.35
N VAL A 156 -0.11 13.21 1.55
CA VAL A 156 -0.61 13.43 0.20
C VAL A 156 0.57 13.65 -0.74
N LYS A 157 0.45 13.12 -1.95
CA LYS A 157 1.39 13.35 -3.04
C LYS A 157 0.64 13.84 -4.26
N GLU A 158 1.11 14.93 -4.86
CA GLU A 158 0.61 15.36 -6.16
C GLU A 158 1.19 14.45 -7.25
N LEU A 159 0.35 14.02 -8.20
CA LEU A 159 0.73 13.03 -9.21
C LEU A 159 1.02 13.74 -10.50
N GLY A 160 1.26 14.72 -10.85
CA GLY A 160 1.55 15.29 -12.15
C GLY A 160 0.56 14.85 -13.23
N SER A 161 0.69 15.44 -14.39
CA SER A 161 -0.17 15.13 -15.51
C SER A 161 0.22 13.78 -16.15
N LYS A 162 -0.79 13.16 -16.77
CA LYS A 162 -0.58 11.95 -17.56
C LYS A 162 0.06 12.32 -18.89
N ASP A 163 1.31 11.98 -19.05
CA ASP A 163 2.03 12.19 -20.32
C ASP A 163 2.64 10.89 -20.82
#